data_9c399aecdd5c971cd03b4982b7f87d6c
#
_entry.id   9c399aecdd5c971cd03b4982b7f87d6c
#
_cell.length_a   1.000
_cell.length_b   1.000
_cell.length_c   1.000
_cell.angle_alpha   90.00
_cell.angle_beta   90.00
_cell.angle_gamma   90.00
#
_symmetry.space_group_name_H-M   'P 1'
#
loop_
_entity.id
_entity.type
_entity.pdbx_description
1 polymer ?
#
loop_
_entity_poly.entity_id
_entity_poly.type
_entity_poly.pdbx_seq_one_letter_code
_entity_poly.pdbx_strand_id
1 'polypeptide(L)'
;MESEDYLDLKAVATLTIVTLLWGFNYVAIKYSNQGVSPIFASTLRSVIASICGLFYCLKQEEKLFHTDVMLFHGVMVGLLFGAEFACIYLGLLYTDAARSVLFIYLSPFVVAIGAHFFLKGDRLTVPKMVGLVLAFTGIFVVFSGRPKTAKATMFLGDILQITAGVLWGATTLYIKKFMAKRVEPIHTFLYQLFFSIPILLIVSIILEPRWIYKMDPYIIASLLYQSIVIAFITYLVWFKLIHKYSVSRLSAFTFFTPIFGVLFGILLLHEALTVSLMMGLPMVSMGIFLVNWRKRGIAI
;
A
#
# COMPACT_ATOMS: atom_id res chain seq x y z
N MET A 1 -22.05 -5.04 15.15
CA MET A 1 -22.57 -5.11 13.77
C MET A 1 -21.82 -6.23 13.06
N GLU A 2 -22.54 -7.23 12.58
CA GLU A 2 -21.97 -8.23 11.67
C GLU A 2 -21.56 -7.53 10.37
N SER A 3 -20.36 -7.85 9.84
CA SER A 3 -19.91 -7.31 8.56
C SER A 3 -20.83 -7.82 7.45
N GLU A 4 -21.28 -6.94 6.56
CA GLU A 4 -22.10 -7.35 5.42
C GLU A 4 -21.35 -8.37 4.56
N ASP A 5 -22.05 -9.46 4.26
CA ASP A 5 -21.48 -10.61 3.56
C ASP A 5 -21.39 -10.41 2.04
N TYR A 6 -22.00 -9.35 1.49
CA TYR A 6 -21.98 -9.05 0.05
C TYR A 6 -21.55 -7.61 -0.18
N LEU A 7 -20.68 -7.43 -1.19
CA LEU A 7 -20.34 -6.11 -1.70
C LEU A 7 -21.50 -5.65 -2.61
N ASP A 8 -22.13 -4.54 -2.27
CA ASP A 8 -23.08 -3.92 -3.15
C ASP A 8 -22.40 -3.27 -4.37
N LEU A 9 -23.15 -2.90 -5.39
CA LEU A 9 -22.63 -2.31 -6.63
C LEU A 9 -21.82 -1.03 -6.35
N LYS A 10 -22.25 -0.25 -5.34
CA LYS A 10 -21.56 0.97 -4.92
C LYS A 10 -20.18 0.66 -4.34
N ALA A 11 -20.07 -0.37 -3.51
CA ALA A 11 -18.79 -0.80 -2.95
C ALA A 11 -17.85 -1.32 -4.05
N VAL A 12 -18.37 -2.13 -4.98
CA VAL A 12 -17.60 -2.63 -6.13
C VAL A 12 -17.06 -1.48 -6.98
N ALA A 13 -17.92 -0.52 -7.36
CA ALA A 13 -17.51 0.65 -8.14
C ALA A 13 -16.46 1.49 -7.37
N THR A 14 -16.70 1.72 -6.07
CA THR A 14 -15.77 2.48 -5.21
C THR A 14 -14.41 1.80 -5.13
N LEU A 15 -14.37 0.48 -4.91
CA LEU A 15 -13.13 -0.29 -4.83
C LEU A 15 -12.38 -0.31 -6.17
N THR A 16 -13.11 -0.40 -7.29
CA THR A 16 -12.50 -0.32 -8.62
C THR A 16 -11.82 1.03 -8.83
N ILE A 17 -12.48 2.13 -8.46
CA ILE A 17 -11.88 3.48 -8.53
C ILE A 17 -10.67 3.58 -7.60
N VAL A 18 -10.79 3.13 -6.36
CA VAL A 18 -9.67 3.17 -5.38
C VAL A 18 -8.45 2.41 -5.90
N THR A 19 -8.65 1.20 -6.42
CA THR A 19 -7.54 0.38 -6.94
C THR A 19 -6.91 0.96 -8.20
N LEU A 20 -7.71 1.58 -9.06
CA LEU A 20 -7.20 2.32 -10.23
C LEU A 20 -6.34 3.51 -9.80
N LEU A 21 -6.84 4.32 -8.85
CA LEU A 21 -6.10 5.44 -8.31
C LEU A 21 -4.78 4.98 -7.63
N TRP A 22 -4.81 3.89 -6.88
CA TRP A 22 -3.60 3.32 -6.28
C TRP A 22 -2.60 2.82 -7.32
N GLY A 23 -3.06 2.22 -8.42
CA GLY A 23 -2.20 1.84 -9.54
C GLY A 23 -1.53 3.04 -10.19
N PHE A 24 -2.27 4.13 -10.44
CA PHE A 24 -1.71 5.37 -10.99
C PHE A 24 -0.73 6.06 -10.03
N ASN A 25 -0.85 5.85 -8.72
CA ASN A 25 0.01 6.47 -7.73
C ASN A 25 1.50 6.16 -7.93
N TYR A 26 1.86 4.99 -8.46
CA TYR A 26 3.26 4.65 -8.76
C TYR A 26 3.85 5.55 -9.85
N VAL A 27 3.05 5.90 -10.83
CA VAL A 27 3.43 6.88 -11.86
C VAL A 27 3.59 8.26 -11.23
N ALA A 28 2.63 8.70 -10.40
CA ALA A 28 2.70 9.98 -9.72
C ALA A 28 3.96 10.10 -8.84
N ILE A 29 4.34 9.05 -8.12
CA ILE A 29 5.58 9.04 -7.31
C ILE A 29 6.81 9.21 -8.22
N LYS A 30 6.87 8.51 -9.35
CA LYS A 30 7.99 8.66 -10.29
C LYS A 30 8.10 10.08 -10.86
N TYR A 31 6.96 10.74 -11.10
CA TYR A 31 6.96 12.15 -11.52
C TYR A 31 7.43 13.07 -10.41
N SER A 32 6.93 12.93 -9.18
CA SER A 32 7.36 13.78 -8.05
C SER A 32 8.86 13.62 -7.77
N ASN A 33 9.40 12.41 -7.90
CA ASN A 33 10.82 12.11 -7.70
C ASN A 33 11.76 12.78 -8.73
N GLN A 34 11.23 13.34 -9.83
CA GLN A 34 12.04 14.11 -10.79
C GLN A 34 12.39 15.51 -10.29
N GLY A 35 11.69 16.03 -9.32
CA GLY A 35 11.90 17.39 -8.82
C GLY A 35 11.98 17.55 -7.32
N VAL A 36 11.52 16.54 -6.58
CA VAL A 36 11.53 16.52 -5.12
C VAL A 36 12.19 15.23 -4.66
N SER A 37 13.07 15.33 -3.68
CA SER A 37 13.70 14.15 -3.09
C SER A 37 12.66 13.17 -2.55
N PRO A 38 12.85 11.85 -2.76
CA PRO A 38 11.81 10.85 -2.55
C PRO A 38 11.25 10.84 -1.13
N ILE A 39 12.12 10.83 -0.12
CA ILE A 39 11.67 10.76 1.28
C ILE A 39 11.02 12.07 1.71
N PHE A 40 11.55 13.20 1.25
CA PHE A 40 10.92 14.50 1.48
C PHE A 40 9.55 14.60 0.82
N ALA A 41 9.37 14.09 -0.40
CA ALA A 41 8.07 14.00 -1.06
C ALA A 41 7.08 13.16 -0.24
N SER A 42 7.52 12.02 0.31
CA SER A 42 6.73 11.19 1.22
C SER A 42 6.40 11.91 2.53
N THR A 43 7.33 12.71 3.06
CA THR A 43 7.10 13.58 4.23
C THR A 43 6.01 14.60 3.95
N LEU A 44 6.13 15.34 2.84
CA LEU A 44 5.12 16.33 2.42
C LEU A 44 3.74 15.69 2.24
N ARG A 45 3.69 14.50 1.63
CA ARG A 45 2.47 13.71 1.50
C ARG A 45 1.83 13.44 2.87
N SER A 46 2.61 12.98 3.84
CA SER A 46 2.12 12.69 5.19
C SER A 46 1.66 13.95 5.92
N VAL A 47 2.38 15.06 5.79
CA VAL A 47 2.01 16.36 6.36
C VAL A 47 0.67 16.86 5.81
N ILE A 48 0.56 16.95 4.48
CA ILE A 48 -0.66 17.47 3.83
C ILE A 48 -1.86 16.58 4.16
N ALA A 49 -1.70 15.25 4.08
CA ALA A 49 -2.78 14.33 4.39
C ALA A 49 -3.17 14.38 5.88
N SER A 50 -2.22 14.56 6.80
CA SER A 50 -2.50 14.74 8.23
C SER A 50 -3.30 16.02 8.47
N ILE A 51 -2.94 17.14 7.83
CA ILE A 51 -3.69 18.39 7.92
C ILE A 51 -5.13 18.19 7.43
N CYS A 52 -5.33 17.54 6.28
CA CYS A 52 -6.66 17.22 5.78
C CYS A 52 -7.45 16.34 6.78
N GLY A 53 -6.80 15.35 7.38
CA GLY A 53 -7.40 14.48 8.40
C GLY A 53 -7.77 15.22 9.67
N LEU A 54 -6.91 16.13 10.14
CA LEU A 54 -7.20 16.99 11.30
C LEU A 54 -8.41 17.89 11.05
N PHE A 55 -8.49 18.55 9.88
CA PHE A 55 -9.68 19.34 9.52
C PHE A 55 -10.95 18.48 9.44
N TYR A 56 -10.83 17.25 8.95
CA TYR A 56 -11.96 16.33 8.93
C TYR A 56 -12.44 15.97 10.35
N CYS A 57 -11.53 15.65 11.27
CA CYS A 57 -11.86 15.36 12.67
C CYS A 57 -12.50 16.56 13.38
N LEU A 58 -11.95 17.76 13.19
CA LEU A 58 -12.51 18.98 13.78
C LEU A 58 -13.95 19.24 13.34
N LYS A 59 -14.28 18.95 12.07
CA LYS A 59 -15.65 19.06 11.55
C LYS A 59 -16.61 18.02 12.11
N GLN A 60 -16.10 16.85 12.53
CA GLN A 60 -16.90 15.75 13.08
C GLN A 60 -16.95 15.77 14.61
N GLU A 61 -16.31 16.78 15.25
CA GLU A 61 -16.17 16.88 16.72
C GLU A 61 -15.51 15.65 17.36
N GLU A 62 -14.68 14.92 16.57
CA GLU A 62 -13.96 13.75 17.01
C GLU A 62 -12.68 14.13 17.78
N LYS A 63 -12.34 13.35 18.82
CA LYS A 63 -11.05 13.49 19.51
C LYS A 63 -9.90 13.19 18.55
N LEU A 64 -8.86 14.02 18.58
CA LEU A 64 -7.73 13.86 17.65
C LEU A 64 -6.85 12.66 17.99
N PHE A 65 -6.54 12.47 19.27
CA PHE A 65 -5.68 11.39 19.76
C PHE A 65 -6.18 10.86 21.10
N HIS A 66 -5.94 9.59 21.33
CA HIS A 66 -6.05 8.97 22.66
C HIS A 66 -4.70 9.10 23.36
N THR A 67 -4.73 9.36 24.67
CA THR A 67 -3.52 9.63 25.49
C THR A 67 -3.06 8.42 26.32
N ASP A 68 -3.63 7.25 26.07
CA ASP A 68 -3.37 6.00 26.77
C ASP A 68 -2.41 5.07 25.99
N VAL A 69 -2.46 3.77 26.28
CA VAL A 69 -1.70 2.72 25.57
C VAL A 69 -1.91 2.78 24.05
N MET A 70 -3.01 3.36 23.56
CA MET A 70 -3.26 3.49 22.13
C MET A 70 -2.31 4.47 21.47
N LEU A 71 -1.78 5.46 22.18
CA LEU A 71 -0.74 6.35 21.65
C LEU A 71 0.53 5.56 21.30
N PHE A 72 0.97 4.66 22.18
CA PHE A 72 2.12 3.79 21.90
C PHE A 72 1.89 2.95 20.63
N HIS A 73 0.72 2.32 20.51
CA HIS A 73 0.38 1.56 19.31
C HIS A 73 0.29 2.47 18.06
N GLY A 74 -0.19 3.69 18.23
CA GLY A 74 -0.21 4.70 17.17
C GLY A 74 1.19 5.06 16.68
N VAL A 75 2.13 5.30 17.60
CA VAL A 75 3.54 5.56 17.26
C VAL A 75 4.14 4.37 16.49
N MET A 76 3.95 3.14 16.99
CA MET A 76 4.46 1.94 16.31
C MET A 76 3.92 1.79 14.88
N VAL A 77 2.63 2.05 14.67
CA VAL A 77 2.03 2.02 13.34
C VAL A 77 2.58 3.12 12.44
N GLY A 78 2.80 4.32 12.99
CA GLY A 78 3.45 5.41 12.26
C GLY A 78 4.89 5.10 11.87
N LEU A 79 5.66 4.45 12.76
CA LEU A 79 7.01 3.97 12.48
C LEU A 79 7.05 2.97 11.32
N LEU A 80 6.22 1.93 11.39
CA LEU A 80 6.12 0.91 10.35
C LEU A 80 5.71 1.52 9.02
N PHE A 81 4.72 2.41 9.04
CA PHE A 81 4.22 3.10 7.86
C PHE A 81 5.26 4.06 7.27
N GLY A 82 5.98 4.80 8.10
CA GLY A 82 7.08 5.67 7.66
C GLY A 82 8.20 4.88 6.98
N ALA A 83 8.61 3.77 7.57
CA ALA A 83 9.62 2.88 6.98
C ALA A 83 9.13 2.25 5.65
N GLU A 84 7.86 1.82 5.59
CA GLU A 84 7.22 1.31 4.36
C GLU A 84 7.32 2.35 3.24
N PHE A 85 6.88 3.59 3.51
CA PHE A 85 6.86 4.63 2.49
C PHE A 85 8.27 5.13 2.11
N ALA A 86 9.21 5.15 3.03
CA ALA A 86 10.62 5.38 2.69
C ALA A 86 11.13 4.33 1.68
N CYS A 87 10.83 3.05 1.91
CA CYS A 87 11.19 1.98 0.97
C CYS A 87 10.50 2.14 -0.38
N ILE A 88 9.21 2.52 -0.42
CA ILE A 88 8.46 2.74 -1.68
C ILE A 88 9.10 3.84 -2.51
N TYR A 89 9.29 5.01 -1.90
CA TYR A 89 9.76 6.18 -2.63
C TYR A 89 11.22 6.04 -3.08
N LEU A 90 12.11 5.53 -2.21
CA LEU A 90 13.49 5.23 -2.59
C LEU A 90 13.56 4.10 -3.62
N GLY A 91 12.78 3.06 -3.45
CA GLY A 91 12.78 1.93 -4.36
C GLY A 91 12.40 2.34 -5.79
N LEU A 92 11.43 3.25 -5.94
CA LEU A 92 11.00 3.77 -7.23
C LEU A 92 12.03 4.65 -7.96
N LEU A 93 13.13 5.06 -7.30
CA LEU A 93 14.29 5.64 -7.99
C LEU A 93 15.06 4.60 -8.82
N TYR A 94 15.03 3.36 -8.38
CA TYR A 94 15.92 2.31 -8.87
C TYR A 94 15.21 1.23 -9.69
N THR A 95 13.88 1.05 -9.49
CA THR A 95 13.09 0.04 -10.22
C THR A 95 11.92 0.68 -10.98
N ASP A 96 11.27 -0.11 -11.84
CA ASP A 96 10.11 0.33 -12.63
C ASP A 96 8.84 0.33 -11.77
N ALA A 97 7.87 1.19 -12.11
CA ALA A 97 6.58 1.26 -11.42
C ALA A 97 5.81 -0.07 -11.58
N ALA A 98 5.87 -0.69 -12.76
CA ALA A 98 5.26 -1.98 -13.03
C ALA A 98 5.83 -3.11 -12.16
N ARG A 99 7.15 -3.11 -11.91
CA ARG A 99 7.78 -4.08 -11.00
C ARG A 99 7.48 -3.76 -9.53
N SER A 100 7.56 -2.49 -9.18
CA SER A 100 7.30 -1.99 -7.83
C SER A 100 5.92 -2.44 -7.32
N VAL A 101 4.87 -2.18 -8.08
CA VAL A 101 3.52 -2.55 -7.67
C VAL A 101 3.35 -4.04 -7.45
N LEU A 102 4.00 -4.90 -8.25
CA LEU A 102 3.95 -6.35 -8.05
C LEU A 102 4.63 -6.79 -6.74
N PHE A 103 5.80 -6.23 -6.43
CA PHE A 103 6.55 -6.61 -5.24
C PHE A 103 5.87 -6.14 -3.94
N ILE A 104 5.29 -4.94 -3.93
CA ILE A 104 4.53 -4.45 -2.77
C ILE A 104 3.31 -5.34 -2.48
N TYR A 105 2.69 -5.89 -3.51
CA TYR A 105 1.58 -6.84 -3.35
C TYR A 105 2.00 -8.23 -2.84
N LEU A 106 3.22 -8.37 -2.33
CA LEU A 106 3.61 -9.42 -1.39
C LEU A 106 2.88 -9.28 -0.03
N SER A 107 2.42 -8.09 0.31
CA SER A 107 1.74 -7.78 1.58
C SER A 107 0.59 -8.74 1.94
N PRO A 108 -0.38 -9.09 1.07
CA PRO A 108 -1.43 -10.05 1.40
C PRO A 108 -0.90 -11.42 1.84
N PHE A 109 0.27 -11.83 1.36
CA PHE A 109 0.91 -13.09 1.75
C PHE A 109 1.52 -13.00 3.13
N VAL A 110 2.18 -11.90 3.43
CA VAL A 110 2.69 -11.60 4.78
C VAL A 110 1.53 -11.60 5.77
N VAL A 111 0.40 -10.99 5.39
CA VAL A 111 -0.82 -11.00 6.22
C VAL A 111 -1.37 -12.41 6.38
N ALA A 112 -1.46 -13.21 5.33
CA ALA A 112 -2.00 -14.57 5.41
C ALA A 112 -1.14 -15.48 6.30
N ILE A 113 0.19 -15.42 6.16
CA ILE A 113 1.15 -16.18 6.98
C ILE A 113 1.11 -15.68 8.42
N GLY A 114 1.24 -14.37 8.60
CA GLY A 114 1.25 -13.77 9.95
C GLY A 114 -0.07 -13.95 10.70
N ALA A 115 -1.21 -13.91 10.01
CA ALA A 115 -2.51 -14.16 10.61
C ALA A 115 -2.60 -15.58 11.19
N HIS A 116 -2.02 -16.58 10.50
CA HIS A 116 -1.97 -17.95 10.99
C HIS A 116 -1.31 -18.07 12.36
N PHE A 117 -0.21 -17.31 12.59
CA PHE A 117 0.56 -17.39 13.84
C PHE A 117 0.07 -16.41 14.91
N PHE A 118 -0.42 -15.23 14.51
CA PHE A 118 -0.69 -14.14 15.45
C PHE A 118 -2.17 -13.87 15.70
N LEU A 119 -3.10 -14.40 14.88
CA LEU A 119 -4.52 -14.12 14.99
C LEU A 119 -5.31 -15.43 15.22
N LYS A 120 -6.18 -15.41 16.24
CA LYS A 120 -7.06 -16.56 16.50
C LYS A 120 -8.10 -16.71 15.40
N GLY A 121 -8.22 -17.91 14.84
CA GLY A 121 -9.26 -18.26 13.87
C GLY A 121 -8.91 -18.06 12.39
N ASP A 122 -7.79 -17.43 12.06
CA ASP A 122 -7.37 -17.24 10.65
C ASP A 122 -6.24 -18.20 10.29
N ARG A 123 -6.62 -19.45 9.96
CA ARG A 123 -5.68 -20.53 9.63
C ARG A 123 -5.34 -20.56 8.14
N LEU A 124 -4.13 -21.01 7.83
CA LEU A 124 -3.73 -21.35 6.47
C LEU A 124 -4.53 -22.54 5.98
N THR A 125 -5.22 -22.37 4.86
CA THR A 125 -5.96 -23.42 4.17
C THR A 125 -5.22 -23.84 2.90
N VAL A 126 -5.53 -25.01 2.35
CA VAL A 126 -4.90 -25.49 1.10
C VAL A 126 -4.99 -24.46 -0.04
N PRO A 127 -6.14 -23.84 -0.33
CA PRO A 127 -6.20 -22.78 -1.34
C PRO A 127 -5.27 -21.59 -1.04
N LYS A 128 -5.16 -21.17 0.22
CA LYS A 128 -4.23 -20.12 0.63
C LYS A 128 -2.78 -20.53 0.37
N MET A 129 -2.41 -21.76 0.68
CA MET A 129 -1.05 -22.27 0.43
C MET A 129 -0.72 -22.32 -1.06
N VAL A 130 -1.63 -22.85 -1.88
CA VAL A 130 -1.46 -22.86 -3.35
C VAL A 130 -1.33 -21.45 -3.89
N GLY A 131 -2.17 -20.51 -3.44
CA GLY A 131 -2.10 -19.11 -3.82
C GLY A 131 -0.77 -18.47 -3.43
N LEU A 132 -0.26 -18.76 -2.22
CA LEU A 132 1.06 -18.29 -1.76
C LEU A 132 2.17 -18.80 -2.69
N VAL A 133 2.23 -20.10 -2.95
CA VAL A 133 3.27 -20.68 -3.82
C VAL A 133 3.22 -20.06 -5.21
N LEU A 134 2.02 -19.97 -5.79
CA LEU A 134 1.85 -19.40 -7.13
C LEU A 134 2.34 -17.94 -7.21
N ALA A 135 2.01 -17.12 -6.22
CA ALA A 135 2.43 -15.73 -6.23
C ALA A 135 3.92 -15.56 -5.94
N PHE A 136 4.50 -16.33 -5.03
CA PHE A 136 5.95 -16.31 -4.84
C PHE A 136 6.68 -16.73 -6.11
N THR A 137 6.18 -17.73 -6.83
CA THR A 137 6.74 -18.12 -8.13
C THR A 137 6.62 -16.97 -9.14
N GLY A 138 5.47 -16.29 -9.19
CA GLY A 138 5.26 -15.12 -10.04
C GLY A 138 6.22 -13.98 -9.71
N ILE A 139 6.41 -13.65 -8.43
CA ILE A 139 7.38 -12.65 -7.97
C ILE A 139 8.81 -13.05 -8.36
N PHE A 140 9.17 -14.31 -8.18
CA PHE A 140 10.48 -14.82 -8.55
C PHE A 140 10.72 -14.69 -10.07
N VAL A 141 9.74 -15.02 -10.90
CA VAL A 141 9.79 -14.85 -12.36
C VAL A 141 10.02 -13.37 -12.72
N VAL A 142 9.26 -12.43 -12.14
CA VAL A 142 9.45 -10.99 -12.38
C VAL A 142 10.81 -10.50 -11.90
N PHE A 143 11.25 -10.96 -10.71
CA PHE A 143 12.54 -10.59 -10.13
C PHE A 143 13.72 -11.07 -10.96
N SER A 144 13.66 -12.30 -11.48
CA SER A 144 14.71 -12.90 -12.30
C SER A 144 14.79 -12.28 -13.68
N GLY A 145 13.66 -11.81 -14.24
CA GLY A 145 13.59 -11.19 -15.55
C GLY A 145 13.91 -9.70 -15.49
N ARG A 146 15.05 -9.31 -16.05
CA ARG A 146 15.44 -7.91 -16.15
C ARG A 146 15.34 -7.42 -17.59
N PRO A 147 14.91 -6.16 -17.82
CA PRO A 147 15.04 -5.54 -19.13
C PRO A 147 16.52 -5.53 -19.56
N LYS A 148 16.80 -5.65 -20.85
CA LYS A 148 18.17 -5.57 -21.40
C LYS A 148 18.90 -4.26 -21.01
N THR A 149 18.13 -3.20 -20.76
CA THR A 149 18.59 -1.86 -20.36
C THR A 149 18.62 -1.65 -18.86
N ALA A 150 18.39 -2.71 -18.05
CA ALA A 150 18.31 -2.59 -16.60
C ALA A 150 19.66 -2.15 -16.00
N LYS A 151 19.60 -1.12 -15.14
CA LYS A 151 20.76 -0.71 -14.34
C LYS A 151 21.03 -1.74 -13.23
N ALA A 152 22.29 -1.89 -12.80
CA ALA A 152 22.65 -2.76 -11.68
C ALA A 152 21.88 -2.41 -10.38
N THR A 153 21.52 -1.13 -10.20
CA THR A 153 20.75 -0.62 -9.07
C THR A 153 19.30 -1.08 -9.03
N MET A 154 18.74 -1.63 -10.13
CA MET A 154 17.35 -2.13 -10.16
C MET A 154 17.11 -3.21 -9.09
N PHE A 155 18.11 -4.04 -8.81
CA PHE A 155 18.03 -5.06 -7.76
C PHE A 155 17.77 -4.44 -6.38
N LEU A 156 18.45 -3.32 -6.06
CA LEU A 156 18.22 -2.59 -4.82
C LEU A 156 16.79 -2.05 -4.75
N GLY A 157 16.29 -1.49 -5.86
CA GLY A 157 14.92 -1.02 -5.96
C GLY A 157 13.91 -2.13 -5.70
N ASP A 158 14.10 -3.29 -6.32
CA ASP A 158 13.23 -4.44 -6.14
C ASP A 158 13.19 -4.92 -4.68
N ILE A 159 14.37 -5.00 -4.01
CA ILE A 159 14.45 -5.37 -2.59
C ILE A 159 13.74 -4.36 -1.70
N LEU A 160 13.90 -3.05 -1.96
CA LEU A 160 13.20 -2.02 -1.21
C LEU A 160 11.67 -2.17 -1.37
N GLN A 161 11.17 -2.50 -2.57
CA GLN A 161 9.75 -2.73 -2.79
C GLN A 161 9.23 -4.00 -2.10
N ILE A 162 10.01 -5.08 -2.10
CA ILE A 162 9.68 -6.31 -1.34
C ILE A 162 9.62 -5.99 0.16
N THR A 163 10.60 -5.23 0.68
CA THR A 163 10.63 -4.80 2.08
C THR A 163 9.41 -3.95 2.42
N ALA A 164 9.01 -3.02 1.53
CA ALA A 164 7.79 -2.24 1.70
C ALA A 164 6.54 -3.14 1.78
N GLY A 165 6.44 -4.15 0.93
CA GLY A 165 5.34 -5.13 0.98
C GLY A 165 5.29 -5.90 2.30
N VAL A 166 6.44 -6.28 2.85
CA VAL A 166 6.54 -6.93 4.17
C VAL A 166 6.11 -5.98 5.28
N LEU A 167 6.58 -4.73 5.26
CA LEU A 167 6.22 -3.70 6.23
C LEU A 167 4.71 -3.39 6.19
N TRP A 168 4.11 -3.27 5.00
CA TRP A 168 2.67 -3.11 4.87
C TRP A 168 1.90 -4.27 5.48
N GLY A 169 2.30 -5.51 5.20
CA GLY A 169 1.71 -6.69 5.80
C GLY A 169 1.83 -6.69 7.33
N ALA A 170 3.01 -6.35 7.85
CA ALA A 170 3.28 -6.23 9.28
C ALA A 170 2.41 -5.15 9.93
N THR A 171 2.30 -3.97 9.33
CA THR A 171 1.44 -2.86 9.78
C THR A 171 -0.02 -3.32 9.85
N THR A 172 -0.51 -4.00 8.82
CA THR A 172 -1.88 -4.52 8.78
C THR A 172 -2.14 -5.52 9.91
N LEU A 173 -1.23 -6.46 10.15
CA LEU A 173 -1.32 -7.42 11.25
C LEU A 173 -1.29 -6.75 12.61
N TYR A 174 -0.40 -5.77 12.78
CA TYR A 174 -0.28 -5.00 14.00
C TYR A 174 -1.57 -4.25 14.34
N ILE A 175 -2.12 -3.52 13.38
CA ILE A 175 -3.40 -2.81 13.53
C ILE A 175 -4.51 -3.80 13.90
N LYS A 176 -4.62 -4.92 13.18
CA LYS A 176 -5.65 -5.93 13.43
C LYS A 176 -5.55 -6.53 14.83
N LYS A 177 -4.33 -6.76 15.33
CA LYS A 177 -4.09 -7.38 16.64
C LYS A 177 -4.28 -6.41 17.81
N PHE A 178 -3.80 -5.17 17.69
CA PHE A 178 -3.68 -4.26 18.82
C PHE A 178 -4.63 -3.07 18.78
N MET A 179 -5.09 -2.63 17.61
CA MET A 179 -5.89 -1.43 17.45
C MET A 179 -7.32 -1.69 16.98
N ALA A 180 -7.54 -2.74 16.18
CA ALA A 180 -8.87 -3.06 15.68
C ALA A 180 -9.87 -3.22 16.84
N LYS A 181 -11.05 -2.61 16.73
CA LYS A 181 -12.11 -2.54 17.76
C LYS A 181 -11.79 -1.70 19.02
N ARG A 182 -10.62 -1.05 19.08
CA ARG A 182 -10.24 -0.21 20.21
C ARG A 182 -10.20 1.28 19.87
N VAL A 183 -9.97 1.60 18.61
CA VAL A 183 -9.99 2.97 18.09
C VAL A 183 -10.78 3.02 16.78
N GLU A 184 -11.37 4.19 16.51
CA GLU A 184 -12.03 4.47 15.25
C GLU A 184 -11.02 4.49 14.07
N PRO A 185 -11.47 4.15 12.84
CA PRO A 185 -10.59 4.13 11.68
C PRO A 185 -9.86 5.43 11.41
N ILE A 186 -10.52 6.55 11.67
CA ILE A 186 -9.91 7.87 11.46
C ILE A 186 -8.71 8.09 12.38
N HIS A 187 -8.74 7.55 13.61
CA HIS A 187 -7.60 7.63 14.52
C HIS A 187 -6.43 6.76 14.03
N THR A 188 -6.70 5.53 13.55
CA THR A 188 -5.66 4.71 12.92
C THR A 188 -5.02 5.42 11.74
N PHE A 189 -5.83 6.04 10.88
CA PHE A 189 -5.38 6.86 9.77
C PHE A 189 -4.49 8.02 10.23
N LEU A 190 -4.93 8.81 11.22
CA LEU A 190 -4.16 9.92 11.76
C LEU A 190 -2.85 9.45 12.39
N TYR A 191 -2.87 8.38 13.16
CA TYR A 191 -1.66 7.82 13.77
C TYR A 191 -0.63 7.41 12.72
N GLN A 192 -1.05 6.71 11.67
CA GLN A 192 -0.14 6.30 10.60
C GLN A 192 0.55 7.49 9.94
N LEU A 193 -0.22 8.49 9.56
CA LEU A 193 0.32 9.64 8.85
C LEU A 193 1.10 10.58 9.77
N PHE A 194 0.53 10.95 10.91
CA PHE A 194 1.14 11.95 11.80
C PHE A 194 2.47 11.45 12.38
N PHE A 195 2.51 10.22 12.88
CA PHE A 195 3.73 9.66 13.46
C PHE A 195 4.74 9.16 12.42
N SER A 196 4.36 9.05 11.14
CA SER A 196 5.34 8.84 10.07
C SER A 196 6.16 10.09 9.73
N ILE A 197 5.63 11.29 10.01
CA ILE A 197 6.29 12.57 9.66
C ILE A 197 7.67 12.70 10.29
N PRO A 198 7.85 12.57 11.64
CA PRO A 198 9.16 12.74 12.25
C PRO A 198 10.22 11.81 11.68
N ILE A 199 9.84 10.55 11.42
CA ILE A 199 10.77 9.54 10.91
C ILE A 199 11.17 9.85 9.47
N LEU A 200 10.18 10.08 8.61
CA LEU A 200 10.44 10.43 7.22
C LEU A 200 11.28 11.70 7.12
N LEU A 201 10.98 12.70 7.96
CA LEU A 201 11.75 13.93 7.99
C LEU A 201 13.20 13.71 8.46
N ILE A 202 13.42 12.95 9.54
CA ILE A 202 14.76 12.60 10.02
C ILE A 202 15.54 11.85 8.97
N VAL A 203 14.94 10.84 8.33
CA VAL A 203 15.60 10.05 7.27
C VAL A 203 15.91 10.95 6.06
N SER A 204 14.99 11.85 5.70
CA SER A 204 15.22 12.84 4.63
C SER A 204 16.39 13.77 4.93
N ILE A 205 16.48 14.30 6.17
CA ILE A 205 17.61 15.16 6.60
C ILE A 205 18.94 14.41 6.50
N ILE A 206 18.97 13.12 6.84
CA ILE A 206 20.20 12.31 6.84
C ILE A 206 20.62 11.89 5.43
N LEU A 207 19.67 11.49 4.59
CA LEU A 207 19.98 10.86 3.31
C LEU A 207 19.87 11.81 2.10
N GLU A 208 19.16 12.90 2.23
CA GLU A 208 18.84 13.78 1.11
C GLU A 208 19.49 15.15 1.29
N PRO A 209 20.60 15.44 0.62
CA PRO A 209 21.35 16.70 0.79
C PRO A 209 20.59 17.93 0.26
N ARG A 210 19.61 17.69 -0.60
CA ARG A 210 18.74 18.74 -1.16
C ARG A 210 17.36 18.18 -1.35
N TRP A 211 16.33 18.88 -0.87
CA TRP A 211 14.95 18.40 -0.89
C TRP A 211 14.20 18.73 -2.19
N ILE A 212 14.49 19.88 -2.79
CA ILE A 212 13.80 20.37 -3.98
C ILE A 212 14.84 20.71 -5.05
N TYR A 213 14.78 20.02 -6.18
CA TYR A 213 15.64 20.23 -7.34
C TYR A 213 14.94 21.08 -8.40
N LYS A 214 13.65 20.81 -8.60
CA LYS A 214 12.81 21.45 -9.60
C LYS A 214 11.36 21.45 -9.09
N MET A 215 10.63 22.50 -9.41
CA MET A 215 9.18 22.56 -9.20
C MET A 215 8.53 23.01 -10.50
N ASP A 216 7.69 22.17 -11.05
CA ASP A 216 6.82 22.49 -12.17
C ASP A 216 5.37 22.08 -11.84
N PRO A 217 4.38 22.49 -12.64
CA PRO A 217 2.97 22.19 -12.38
C PRO A 217 2.67 20.68 -12.27
N TYR A 218 3.38 19.82 -13.00
CA TYR A 218 3.17 18.37 -12.98
C TYR A 218 3.67 17.75 -11.67
N ILE A 219 4.82 18.21 -11.16
CA ILE A 219 5.36 17.78 -9.87
C ILE A 219 4.42 18.20 -8.74
N ILE A 220 3.94 19.46 -8.76
CA ILE A 220 2.97 19.96 -7.79
C ILE A 220 1.68 19.12 -7.84
N ALA A 221 1.13 18.92 -9.04
CA ALA A 221 -0.07 18.11 -9.23
C ALA A 221 0.12 16.67 -8.71
N SER A 222 1.29 16.06 -8.98
CA SER A 222 1.65 14.73 -8.45
C SER A 222 1.68 14.69 -6.93
N LEU A 223 2.29 15.68 -6.27
CA LEU A 223 2.34 15.76 -4.80
C LEU A 223 0.95 15.97 -4.21
N LEU A 224 0.14 16.86 -4.77
CA LEU A 224 -1.23 17.08 -4.32
C LEU A 224 -2.10 15.83 -4.53
N TYR A 225 -1.96 15.15 -5.67
CA TYR A 225 -2.63 13.89 -5.94
C TYR A 225 -2.28 12.83 -4.88
N GLN A 226 -1.00 12.62 -4.62
CA GLN A 226 -0.52 11.66 -3.63
C GLN A 226 -0.99 11.98 -2.21
N SER A 227 -1.07 13.26 -1.87
CA SER A 227 -1.43 13.72 -0.53
C SER A 227 -2.93 13.72 -0.31
N ILE A 228 -3.69 14.37 -1.21
CA ILE A 228 -5.12 14.60 -1.03
C ILE A 228 -5.93 13.42 -1.55
N VAL A 229 -5.67 12.99 -2.79
CA VAL A 229 -6.49 11.92 -3.40
C VAL A 229 -6.12 10.58 -2.77
N ILE A 230 -4.82 10.23 -2.78
CA ILE A 230 -4.40 8.91 -2.31
C ILE A 230 -4.38 8.83 -0.79
N ALA A 231 -3.54 9.65 -0.13
CA ALA A 231 -3.31 9.46 1.30
C ALA A 231 -4.48 9.92 2.17
N PHE A 232 -5.29 10.89 1.74
CA PHE A 232 -6.45 11.32 2.52
C PHE A 232 -7.74 10.66 2.03
N ILE A 233 -8.18 10.93 0.81
CA ILE A 233 -9.51 10.50 0.34
C ILE A 233 -9.61 8.99 0.26
N THR A 234 -8.68 8.32 -0.48
CA THR A 234 -8.82 6.88 -0.71
C THR A 234 -8.58 6.07 0.57
N TYR A 235 -7.70 6.52 1.48
CA TYR A 235 -7.50 5.84 2.75
C TYR A 235 -8.73 5.99 3.67
N LEU A 236 -9.32 7.18 3.73
CA LEU A 236 -10.55 7.37 4.51
C LEU A 236 -11.69 6.51 3.96
N VAL A 237 -11.85 6.45 2.64
CA VAL A 237 -12.82 5.56 1.97
C VAL A 237 -12.52 4.08 2.30
N TRP A 238 -11.26 3.66 2.18
CA TRP A 238 -10.83 2.30 2.48
C TRP A 238 -11.13 1.90 3.93
N PHE A 239 -10.81 2.74 4.91
CA PHE A 239 -11.13 2.46 6.30
C PHE A 239 -12.63 2.38 6.56
N LYS A 240 -13.45 3.24 5.95
CA LYS A 240 -14.92 3.14 6.01
C LYS A 240 -15.43 1.82 5.44
N LEU A 241 -14.87 1.36 4.32
CA LEU A 241 -15.24 0.06 3.73
C LEU A 241 -14.84 -1.12 4.63
N ILE A 242 -13.67 -1.08 5.26
CA ILE A 242 -13.23 -2.11 6.22
C ILE A 242 -14.22 -2.25 7.39
N HIS A 243 -14.83 -1.15 7.84
CA HIS A 243 -15.83 -1.21 8.91
C HIS A 243 -17.16 -1.84 8.46
N LYS A 244 -17.54 -1.63 7.21
CA LYS A 244 -18.80 -2.11 6.67
C LYS A 244 -18.71 -3.55 6.15
N TYR A 245 -17.64 -3.90 5.45
CA TYR A 245 -17.50 -5.16 4.73
C TYR A 245 -16.40 -6.06 5.28
N SER A 246 -16.46 -7.33 4.93
CA SER A 246 -15.41 -8.31 5.27
C SER A 246 -14.07 -7.91 4.61
N VAL A 247 -13.00 -7.83 5.43
CA VAL A 247 -11.66 -7.48 4.95
C VAL A 247 -11.16 -8.45 3.88
N SER A 248 -11.49 -9.74 3.99
CA SER A 248 -11.13 -10.75 2.99
C SER A 248 -11.71 -10.45 1.60
N ARG A 249 -12.91 -9.87 1.54
CA ARG A 249 -13.55 -9.49 0.26
C ARG A 249 -12.98 -8.21 -0.30
N LEU A 250 -12.78 -7.22 0.55
CA LEU A 250 -12.12 -5.98 0.17
C LEU A 250 -10.72 -6.25 -0.39
N SER A 251 -9.94 -7.09 0.30
CA SER A 251 -8.60 -7.48 -0.15
C SER A 251 -8.60 -8.23 -1.49
N ALA A 252 -9.69 -8.95 -1.83
CA ALA A 252 -9.80 -9.55 -3.16
C ALA A 252 -9.86 -8.51 -4.28
N PHE A 253 -10.39 -7.31 -4.03
CA PHE A 253 -10.41 -6.23 -5.00
C PHE A 253 -9.07 -5.54 -5.18
N THR A 254 -8.20 -5.56 -4.16
CA THR A 254 -6.90 -4.88 -4.27
C THR A 254 -5.99 -5.52 -5.31
N PHE A 255 -6.27 -6.76 -5.77
CA PHE A 255 -5.51 -7.39 -6.86
C PHE A 255 -5.61 -6.65 -8.20
N PHE A 256 -6.63 -5.79 -8.39
CA PHE A 256 -6.70 -4.92 -9.56
C PHE A 256 -5.60 -3.86 -9.58
N THR A 257 -5.08 -3.45 -8.42
CA THR A 257 -4.03 -2.44 -8.34
C THR A 257 -2.75 -2.82 -9.10
N PRO A 258 -2.18 -4.03 -8.97
CA PRO A 258 -1.06 -4.46 -9.81
C PRO A 258 -1.36 -4.39 -11.31
N ILE A 259 -2.57 -4.78 -11.72
CA ILE A 259 -2.98 -4.72 -13.14
C ILE A 259 -2.97 -3.28 -13.63
N PHE A 260 -3.61 -2.36 -12.91
CA PHE A 260 -3.61 -0.95 -13.25
C PHE A 260 -2.22 -0.31 -13.17
N GLY A 261 -1.41 -0.67 -12.14
CA GLY A 261 -0.05 -0.14 -12.00
C GLY A 261 0.87 -0.54 -13.15
N VAL A 262 0.83 -1.80 -13.57
CA VAL A 262 1.56 -2.27 -14.76
C VAL A 262 1.08 -1.56 -16.01
N LEU A 263 -0.24 -1.46 -16.20
CA LEU A 263 -0.83 -0.76 -17.36
C LEU A 263 -0.36 0.69 -17.43
N PHE A 264 -0.44 1.44 -16.32
CA PHE A 264 0.00 2.83 -16.28
C PHE A 264 1.52 2.99 -16.40
N GLY A 265 2.33 2.08 -15.85
CA GLY A 265 3.78 2.05 -16.05
C GLY A 265 4.16 1.94 -17.53
N ILE A 266 3.50 1.03 -18.25
CA ILE A 266 3.73 0.84 -19.69
C ILE A 266 3.22 2.05 -20.49
N LEU A 267 1.99 2.50 -20.27
CA LEU A 267 1.35 3.54 -21.09
C LEU A 267 1.91 4.94 -20.85
N LEU A 268 2.25 5.29 -19.60
CA LEU A 268 2.59 6.65 -19.22
C LEU A 268 4.10 6.86 -18.98
N LEU A 269 4.80 5.82 -18.56
CA LEU A 269 6.25 5.87 -18.32
C LEU A 269 7.05 5.17 -19.42
N HIS A 270 6.36 4.58 -20.42
CA HIS A 270 6.98 3.80 -21.50
C HIS A 270 7.90 2.67 -20.99
N GLU A 271 7.50 2.07 -19.85
CA GLU A 271 8.25 0.96 -19.25
C GLU A 271 8.16 -0.29 -20.16
N ALA A 272 9.26 -1.05 -20.21
CA ALA A 272 9.34 -2.21 -21.08
C ALA A 272 8.42 -3.35 -20.61
N LEU A 273 7.54 -3.81 -21.50
CA LEU A 273 6.78 -5.04 -21.29
C LEU A 273 7.69 -6.24 -21.49
N THR A 274 8.27 -6.74 -20.39
CA THR A 274 9.15 -7.93 -20.45
C THR A 274 8.35 -9.21 -20.41
N VAL A 275 8.89 -10.30 -20.97
CA VAL A 275 8.25 -11.63 -20.92
C VAL A 275 8.05 -12.06 -19.45
N SER A 276 9.01 -11.77 -18.58
CA SER A 276 8.90 -12.07 -17.14
C SER A 276 7.74 -11.31 -16.46
N LEU A 277 7.50 -10.05 -16.87
CA LEU A 277 6.37 -9.28 -16.36
C LEU A 277 5.03 -9.85 -16.85
N MET A 278 4.97 -10.24 -18.15
CA MET A 278 3.77 -10.86 -18.75
C MET A 278 3.42 -12.19 -18.09
N MET A 279 4.41 -12.99 -17.68
CA MET A 279 4.19 -14.26 -17.00
C MET A 279 3.92 -14.08 -15.51
N GLY A 280 4.66 -13.22 -14.84
CA GLY A 280 4.58 -13.02 -13.40
C GLY A 280 3.30 -12.33 -12.95
N LEU A 281 2.81 -11.33 -13.69
CA LEU A 281 1.59 -10.61 -13.35
C LEU A 281 0.35 -11.52 -13.19
N PRO A 282 0.02 -12.41 -14.15
CA PRO A 282 -1.07 -13.36 -13.98
C PRO A 282 -0.86 -14.32 -12.80
N MET A 283 0.38 -14.80 -12.59
CA MET A 283 0.70 -15.70 -11.47
C MET A 283 0.49 -15.00 -10.12
N VAL A 284 0.99 -13.78 -9.94
CA VAL A 284 0.79 -12.98 -8.72
C VAL A 284 -0.70 -12.71 -8.52
N SER A 285 -1.40 -12.25 -9.57
CA SER A 285 -2.84 -11.94 -9.51
C SER A 285 -3.68 -13.15 -9.13
N MET A 286 -3.42 -14.30 -9.77
CA MET A 286 -4.09 -15.56 -9.45
C MET A 286 -3.75 -16.05 -8.04
N GLY A 287 -2.49 -15.91 -7.61
CA GLY A 287 -2.07 -16.24 -6.26
C GLY A 287 -2.80 -15.42 -5.21
N ILE A 288 -2.91 -14.11 -5.39
CA ILE A 288 -3.67 -13.20 -4.51
C ILE A 288 -5.16 -13.61 -4.50
N PHE A 289 -5.73 -13.90 -5.66
CA PHE A 289 -7.11 -14.37 -5.77
C PHE A 289 -7.34 -15.65 -4.97
N LEU A 290 -6.48 -16.67 -5.11
CA LEU A 290 -6.58 -17.95 -4.41
C LEU A 290 -6.40 -17.78 -2.88
N VAL A 291 -5.50 -16.93 -2.41
CA VAL A 291 -5.33 -16.62 -0.98
C VAL A 291 -6.61 -16.08 -0.38
N ASN A 292 -7.33 -15.25 -1.15
CA ASN A 292 -8.58 -14.64 -0.72
C ASN A 292 -9.82 -15.48 -1.06
N TRP A 293 -9.65 -16.59 -1.80
CA TRP A 293 -10.73 -17.48 -2.16
C TRP A 293 -11.30 -18.18 -0.92
N ARG A 294 -12.54 -17.89 -0.58
CA ARG A 294 -13.31 -18.70 0.39
C ARG A 294 -14.21 -19.67 -0.36
N LYS A 295 -14.11 -20.96 -0.06
CA LYS A 295 -15.21 -21.89 -0.39
C LYS A 295 -16.47 -21.31 0.27
N ARG A 296 -17.51 -21.03 -0.53
CA ARG A 296 -18.87 -20.87 -0.01
C ARG A 296 -19.16 -22.16 0.77
N GLY A 297 -19.25 -22.08 2.08
CA GLY A 297 -19.84 -23.14 2.86
C GLY A 297 -21.25 -23.33 2.31
N ILE A 298 -21.49 -24.45 1.66
CA ILE A 298 -22.85 -24.95 1.48
C ILE A 298 -23.33 -25.19 2.91
N ALA A 299 -24.14 -24.28 3.43
CA ALA A 299 -24.97 -24.58 4.59
C ALA A 299 -25.91 -25.68 4.12
N ILE A 300 -25.64 -26.92 4.56
CA ILE A 300 -26.59 -28.03 4.55
C ILE A 300 -27.45 -27.88 5.80
#